data_e932e08ac6b29feef62f55c4f5bd37c3
#
_entry.id   e932e08ac6b29feef62f55c4f5bd37c3
#
_cell.length_a   1.000
_cell.length_b   1.000
_cell.length_c   1.000
_cell.angle_alpha   90.00
_cell.angle_beta   90.00
_cell.angle_gamma   90.00
#
_symmetry.space_group_name_H-M   'P 1'
#
loop_
_entity.id
_entity.type
_entity.pdbx_description
1 polymer ?
#
loop_
_entity_poly.entity_id
_entity_poly.type
_entity_poly.pdbx_seq_one_letter_code
_entity_poly.pdbx_strand_id
1 'polypeptide(L)'
;MAWIDKLVGRSPIGPMQEHMRAAVTCAREIVPLVEAMASGDAKAIADSRAQIDKLEHDADDIKNEIRSNLPRRLLLAMERRDMLDILDAQDSIADVTQDIAELADQRGMHLPAALADPVRALAARVVAACEQGQRVIDELDELVETGFAGRETSRVEEMINELGRIETETDELQDRASRTLFGIEQELGVATVYLHQIILWLGDLADYAERVGNRLRLLIAH
;
A
#
# COMPACT_ATOMS: atom_id res chain seq x y z
N MET A 1 -20.86 34.95 -1.63
CA MET A 1 -20.18 33.85 -0.93
C MET A 1 -19.23 33.05 -1.84
N ALA A 2 -19.42 33.01 -3.15
CA ALA A 2 -18.58 32.21 -4.06
C ALA A 2 -17.12 32.67 -4.28
N TRP A 3 -16.66 33.79 -3.72
CA TRP A 3 -15.29 34.28 -3.82
C TRP A 3 -14.43 33.92 -2.59
N ILE A 4 -15.03 33.58 -1.47
CA ILE A 4 -14.35 33.13 -0.25
C ILE A 4 -13.84 31.70 -0.46
N ASP A 5 -14.60 30.84 -1.16
CA ASP A 5 -14.20 29.46 -1.51
C ASP A 5 -12.99 29.39 -2.45
N LYS A 6 -12.65 30.48 -3.14
CA LYS A 6 -11.44 30.61 -3.98
C LYS A 6 -10.21 31.10 -3.22
N LEU A 7 -10.38 31.65 -2.01
CA LEU A 7 -9.31 32.21 -1.18
C LEU A 7 -8.84 31.24 -0.08
N VAL A 8 -9.71 30.31 0.33
CA VAL A 8 -9.35 29.19 1.19
C VAL A 8 -9.02 28.04 0.24
N GLY A 9 -7.73 27.82 -0.02
CA GLY A 9 -7.28 26.66 -0.82
C GLY A 9 -7.95 25.40 -0.27
N ARG A 10 -8.53 24.56 -1.15
CA ARG A 10 -9.14 23.29 -0.75
C ARG A 10 -8.14 22.54 0.11
N SER A 11 -8.59 22.04 1.27
CA SER A 11 -7.77 21.19 2.13
C SER A 11 -7.20 20.01 1.28
N PRO A 12 -5.90 19.75 1.31
CA PRO A 12 -5.30 18.65 0.56
C PRO A 12 -5.60 17.29 1.19
N ILE A 13 -6.25 17.24 2.35
CA ILE A 13 -6.51 16.02 3.12
C ILE A 13 -7.45 15.08 2.37
N GLY A 14 -8.59 15.58 1.88
CA GLY A 14 -9.54 14.79 1.10
C GLY A 14 -8.91 14.11 -0.11
N PRO A 15 -8.16 14.83 -0.98
CA PRO A 15 -7.38 14.21 -2.04
C PRO A 15 -6.36 13.17 -1.57
N MET A 16 -5.68 13.36 -0.43
CA MET A 16 -4.76 12.36 0.11
C MET A 16 -5.48 11.09 0.60
N GLN A 17 -6.67 11.23 1.19
CA GLN A 17 -7.53 10.10 1.55
C GLN A 17 -8.02 9.36 0.29
N GLU A 18 -8.36 10.09 -0.76
CA GLU A 18 -8.77 9.53 -2.05
C GLU A 18 -7.62 8.75 -2.71
N HIS A 19 -6.41 9.31 -2.70
CA HIS A 19 -5.22 8.63 -3.20
C HIS A 19 -4.94 7.32 -2.43
N MET A 20 -5.01 7.34 -1.10
CA MET A 20 -4.83 6.12 -0.30
C MET A 20 -5.87 5.04 -0.64
N ARG A 21 -7.14 5.43 -0.86
CA ARG A 21 -8.18 4.50 -1.29
C ARG A 21 -7.91 3.91 -2.67
N ALA A 22 -7.37 4.70 -3.60
CA ALA A 22 -6.96 4.24 -4.92
C ALA A 22 -5.79 3.23 -4.81
N ALA A 23 -4.74 3.55 -4.05
CA ALA A 23 -3.60 2.67 -3.81
C ALA A 23 -4.03 1.34 -3.16
N VAL A 24 -4.92 1.37 -2.16
CA VAL A 24 -5.43 0.15 -1.52
C VAL A 24 -6.33 -0.64 -2.47
N THR A 25 -7.09 0.03 -3.34
CA THR A 25 -7.88 -0.66 -4.37
C THR A 25 -6.98 -1.39 -5.35
N CYS A 26 -5.84 -0.81 -5.73
CA CYS A 26 -4.81 -1.47 -6.51
C CYS A 26 -4.21 -2.67 -5.75
N ALA A 27 -3.81 -2.50 -4.49
CA ALA A 27 -3.21 -3.56 -3.68
C ALA A 27 -4.15 -4.78 -3.48
N ARG A 28 -5.46 -4.58 -3.46
CA ARG A 28 -6.43 -5.69 -3.37
C ARG A 28 -6.35 -6.66 -4.54
N GLU A 29 -5.90 -6.22 -5.71
CA GLU A 29 -5.72 -7.06 -6.89
C GLU A 29 -4.57 -8.07 -6.75
N ILE A 30 -3.73 -7.94 -5.72
CA ILE A 30 -2.71 -8.95 -5.37
C ILE A 30 -3.34 -10.32 -5.09
N VAL A 31 -4.51 -10.35 -4.45
CA VAL A 31 -5.17 -11.63 -4.11
C VAL A 31 -5.59 -12.40 -5.39
N PRO A 32 -6.36 -11.82 -6.33
CA PRO A 32 -6.68 -12.50 -7.58
C PRO A 32 -5.44 -12.81 -8.43
N LEU A 33 -4.41 -11.96 -8.44
CA LEU A 33 -3.15 -12.24 -9.12
C LEU A 33 -2.45 -13.50 -8.56
N VAL A 34 -2.35 -13.61 -7.23
CA VAL A 34 -1.78 -14.78 -6.56
C VAL A 34 -2.58 -16.04 -6.84
N GLU A 35 -3.91 -15.97 -6.90
CA GLU A 35 -4.76 -17.09 -7.30
C GLU A 35 -4.53 -17.51 -8.77
N ALA A 36 -4.37 -16.53 -9.68
CA ALA A 36 -4.04 -16.79 -11.06
C ALA A 36 -2.67 -17.47 -11.20
N MET A 37 -1.66 -17.02 -10.44
CA MET A 37 -0.34 -17.66 -10.38
C MET A 37 -0.42 -19.07 -9.79
N ALA A 38 -1.24 -19.30 -8.77
CA ALA A 38 -1.41 -20.62 -8.14
C ALA A 38 -2.12 -21.62 -9.04
N SER A 39 -3.05 -21.17 -9.88
CA SER A 39 -3.73 -21.99 -10.87
C SER A 39 -2.91 -22.20 -12.16
N GLY A 40 -1.87 -21.40 -12.40
CA GLY A 40 -1.09 -21.39 -13.63
C GLY A 40 -1.86 -20.86 -14.84
N ASP A 41 -2.91 -20.07 -14.62
CA ASP A 41 -3.74 -19.46 -15.67
C ASP A 41 -3.07 -18.16 -16.20
N ALA A 42 -2.30 -18.32 -17.28
CA ALA A 42 -1.59 -17.21 -17.91
C ALA A 42 -2.54 -16.08 -18.37
N LYS A 43 -3.79 -16.42 -18.78
CA LYS A 43 -4.76 -15.42 -19.17
C LYS A 43 -5.23 -14.62 -17.95
N ALA A 44 -5.52 -15.28 -16.85
CA ALA A 44 -5.93 -14.62 -15.61
C ALA A 44 -4.81 -13.73 -15.05
N ILE A 45 -3.52 -14.13 -15.18
CA ILE A 45 -2.37 -13.29 -14.82
C ILE A 45 -2.34 -12.01 -15.67
N ALA A 46 -2.48 -12.15 -17.00
CA ALA A 46 -2.48 -10.99 -17.90
C ALA A 46 -3.70 -10.06 -17.65
N ASP A 47 -4.88 -10.63 -17.38
CA ASP A 47 -6.09 -9.86 -17.05
C ASP A 47 -5.90 -9.10 -15.71
N SER A 48 -5.31 -9.74 -14.68
CA SER A 48 -4.96 -9.09 -13.40
C SER A 48 -3.95 -7.97 -13.58
N ARG A 49 -2.90 -8.20 -14.38
CA ARG A 49 -1.94 -7.14 -14.72
C ARG A 49 -2.61 -5.94 -15.35
N ALA A 50 -3.43 -6.14 -16.39
CA ALA A 50 -4.11 -5.05 -17.07
C ALA A 50 -5.04 -4.25 -16.13
N GLN A 51 -5.67 -4.93 -15.16
CA GLN A 51 -6.47 -4.27 -14.13
C GLN A 51 -5.61 -3.46 -13.16
N ILE A 52 -4.48 -4.01 -12.71
CA ILE A 52 -3.52 -3.35 -11.81
C ILE A 52 -2.91 -2.11 -12.50
N ASP A 53 -2.46 -2.24 -13.76
CA ASP A 53 -1.91 -1.12 -14.55
C ASP A 53 -2.89 0.05 -14.62
N LYS A 54 -4.19 -0.23 -14.79
CA LYS A 54 -5.22 0.79 -14.80
C LYS A 54 -5.41 1.45 -13.44
N LEU A 55 -5.45 0.66 -12.35
CA LEU A 55 -5.69 1.16 -10.99
C LEU A 55 -4.49 1.98 -10.47
N GLU A 56 -3.27 1.57 -10.81
CA GLU A 56 -2.06 2.34 -10.52
C GLU A 56 -2.09 3.68 -11.26
N HIS A 57 -2.43 3.68 -12.56
CA HIS A 57 -2.53 4.91 -13.33
C HIS A 57 -3.60 5.86 -12.76
N ASP A 58 -4.74 5.33 -12.33
CA ASP A 58 -5.79 6.12 -11.66
C ASP A 58 -5.25 6.75 -10.34
N ALA A 59 -4.41 6.02 -9.57
CA ALA A 59 -3.76 6.54 -8.36
C ALA A 59 -2.68 7.59 -8.70
N ASP A 60 -1.86 7.37 -9.74
CA ASP A 60 -0.82 8.29 -10.21
C ASP A 60 -1.42 9.64 -10.67
N ASP A 61 -2.57 9.61 -11.33
CA ASP A 61 -3.30 10.83 -11.72
C ASP A 61 -3.69 11.66 -10.48
N ILE A 62 -4.23 11.02 -9.44
CA ILE A 62 -4.58 11.70 -8.16
C ILE A 62 -3.32 12.27 -7.49
N LYS A 63 -2.22 11.51 -7.42
CA LYS A 63 -0.92 11.95 -6.89
C LYS A 63 -0.44 13.21 -7.62
N ASN A 64 -0.47 13.20 -8.94
CA ASN A 64 -0.02 14.31 -9.76
C ASN A 64 -0.90 15.56 -9.56
N GLU A 65 -2.21 15.39 -9.40
CA GLU A 65 -3.13 16.49 -9.05
C GLU A 65 -2.78 17.07 -7.68
N ILE A 66 -2.55 16.23 -6.65
CA ILE A 66 -2.15 16.67 -5.31
C ILE A 66 -0.84 17.46 -5.39
N ARG A 67 0.21 16.91 -6.02
CA ARG A 67 1.53 17.56 -6.14
C ARG A 67 1.45 18.93 -6.83
N SER A 68 0.61 19.03 -7.85
CA SER A 68 0.43 20.27 -8.64
C SER A 68 -0.33 21.34 -7.87
N ASN A 69 -1.28 20.95 -7.03
CA ASN A 69 -2.17 21.87 -6.32
C ASN A 69 -1.78 22.12 -4.85
N LEU A 70 -0.75 21.40 -4.34
CA LEU A 70 -0.33 21.54 -2.95
C LEU A 70 0.29 22.92 -2.68
N PRO A 71 -0.32 23.78 -1.84
CA PRO A 71 0.16 25.13 -1.58
C PRO A 71 1.59 25.15 -1.04
N ARG A 72 2.36 26.18 -1.38
CA ARG A 72 3.72 26.38 -0.85
C ARG A 72 3.75 26.66 0.65
N ARG A 73 2.67 27.24 1.18
CA ARG A 73 2.44 27.47 2.63
C ARG A 73 1.06 26.92 2.96
N LEU A 74 1.03 25.98 3.87
CA LEU A 74 -0.21 25.42 4.42
C LEU A 74 -0.57 26.21 5.69
N LEU A 75 -1.83 26.59 5.82
CA LEU A 75 -2.41 27.11 7.06
C LEU A 75 -2.98 25.94 7.90
N LEU A 76 -2.28 24.82 7.89
CA LEU A 76 -2.64 23.57 8.58
C LEU A 76 -1.58 23.27 9.63
N ALA A 77 -1.94 22.43 10.59
CA ALA A 77 -1.02 21.91 11.60
C ALA A 77 0.01 20.89 11.05
N MET A 78 0.04 20.68 9.73
CA MET A 78 0.98 19.81 9.01
C MET A 78 1.85 20.62 8.07
N GLU A 79 3.13 20.26 7.97
CA GLU A 79 4.03 20.83 6.98
C GLU A 79 3.81 20.19 5.60
N ARG A 80 4.11 20.97 4.53
CA ARG A 80 4.05 20.47 3.15
C ARG A 80 4.92 19.22 2.94
N ARG A 81 6.06 19.14 3.63
CA ARG A 81 6.98 18.01 3.56
C ARG A 81 6.34 16.73 4.08
N ASP A 82 5.67 16.81 5.22
CA ASP A 82 5.04 15.65 5.83
C ASP A 82 3.96 15.06 4.94
N MET A 83 3.16 15.94 4.31
CA MET A 83 2.15 15.52 3.34
C MET A 83 2.76 14.81 2.13
N LEU A 84 3.87 15.32 1.60
CA LEU A 84 4.56 14.69 0.47
C LEU A 84 5.20 13.36 0.87
N ASP A 85 5.74 13.24 2.09
CA ASP A 85 6.30 11.99 2.60
C ASP A 85 5.22 10.92 2.80
N ILE A 86 4.01 11.31 3.25
CA ILE A 86 2.87 10.40 3.36
C ILE A 86 2.39 9.99 1.96
N LEU A 87 2.24 10.93 1.06
CA LEU A 87 1.81 10.68 -0.32
C LEU A 87 2.77 9.72 -1.04
N ASP A 88 4.07 9.89 -0.87
CA ASP A 88 5.11 9.04 -1.45
C ASP A 88 5.02 7.59 -0.92
N ALA A 89 4.77 7.42 0.38
CA ALA A 89 4.57 6.09 0.96
C ALA A 89 3.26 5.42 0.47
N GLN A 90 2.19 6.18 0.29
CA GLN A 90 0.94 5.68 -0.29
C GLN A 90 1.11 5.23 -1.75
N ASP A 91 1.83 6.03 -2.53
CA ASP A 91 2.12 5.80 -3.93
C ASP A 91 2.93 4.52 -4.14
N SER A 92 3.94 4.31 -3.29
CA SER A 92 4.76 3.09 -3.32
C SER A 92 3.95 1.80 -3.17
N ILE A 93 2.76 1.85 -2.56
CA ILE A 93 1.85 0.70 -2.48
C ILE A 93 1.32 0.34 -3.89
N ALA A 94 0.89 1.31 -4.67
CA ALA A 94 0.40 1.07 -6.02
C ALA A 94 1.52 0.68 -6.98
N ASP A 95 2.67 1.38 -6.92
CA ASP A 95 3.85 1.12 -7.75
C ASP A 95 4.35 -0.32 -7.56
N VAL A 96 4.54 -0.77 -6.32
CA VAL A 96 5.03 -2.14 -6.05
C VAL A 96 3.99 -3.20 -6.40
N THR A 97 2.70 -2.89 -6.27
CA THR A 97 1.64 -3.79 -6.76
C THR A 97 1.75 -4.02 -8.27
N GLN A 98 2.03 -2.95 -9.02
CA GLN A 98 2.26 -3.01 -10.46
C GLN A 98 3.53 -3.81 -10.79
N ASP A 99 4.66 -3.56 -10.11
CA ASP A 99 5.91 -4.29 -10.29
C ASP A 99 5.73 -5.81 -10.11
N ILE A 100 4.95 -6.24 -9.11
CA ILE A 100 4.62 -7.65 -8.88
C ILE A 100 3.86 -8.22 -10.08
N ALA A 101 2.83 -7.52 -10.55
CA ALA A 101 2.00 -7.96 -11.66
C ALA A 101 2.78 -8.02 -12.97
N GLU A 102 3.63 -7.01 -13.21
CA GLU A 102 4.51 -6.98 -14.38
C GLU A 102 5.47 -8.17 -14.39
N LEU A 103 6.16 -8.43 -13.30
CA LEU A 103 7.09 -9.56 -13.21
C LEU A 103 6.37 -10.89 -13.38
N ALA A 104 5.18 -11.05 -12.77
CA ALA A 104 4.38 -12.25 -12.88
C ALA A 104 3.99 -12.55 -14.34
N ASP A 105 3.51 -11.54 -15.07
CA ASP A 105 3.08 -11.67 -16.46
C ASP A 105 4.29 -11.86 -17.43
N GLN A 106 5.28 -10.97 -17.35
CA GLN A 106 6.46 -11.00 -18.23
C GLN A 106 7.24 -12.30 -18.17
N ARG A 107 7.23 -12.98 -17.04
CA ARG A 107 7.93 -14.25 -16.82
C ARG A 107 7.02 -15.47 -16.87
N GLY A 108 5.70 -15.26 -17.06
CA GLY A 108 4.72 -16.35 -17.01
C GLY A 108 4.83 -17.12 -15.68
N MET A 109 4.92 -16.38 -14.57
CA MET A 109 5.17 -16.99 -13.26
C MET A 109 3.98 -17.82 -12.81
N HIS A 110 4.27 -19.00 -12.24
CA HIS A 110 3.27 -19.78 -11.53
C HIS A 110 3.82 -20.20 -10.17
N LEU A 111 2.92 -20.41 -9.20
CA LEU A 111 3.30 -20.86 -7.87
C LEU A 111 3.30 -22.39 -7.82
N PRO A 112 4.43 -23.02 -7.45
CA PRO A 112 4.44 -24.43 -7.11
C PRO A 112 3.43 -24.76 -5.99
N ALA A 113 2.86 -25.95 -6.01
CA ALA A 113 1.85 -26.35 -5.03
C ALA A 113 2.29 -26.16 -3.56
N ALA A 114 3.57 -26.41 -3.26
CA ALA A 114 4.12 -26.21 -1.92
C ALA A 114 4.16 -24.74 -1.49
N LEU A 115 4.24 -23.80 -2.45
CA LEU A 115 4.37 -22.38 -2.20
C LEU A 115 3.02 -21.64 -2.26
N ALA A 116 2.00 -22.23 -2.87
CA ALA A 116 0.72 -21.57 -3.10
C ALA A 116 0.05 -21.08 -1.79
N ASP A 117 -0.09 -21.95 -0.80
CA ASP A 117 -0.74 -21.58 0.46
C ASP A 117 0.07 -20.57 1.30
N PRO A 118 1.41 -20.70 1.44
CA PRO A 118 2.22 -19.64 2.07
C PRO A 118 2.07 -18.27 1.42
N VAL A 119 2.07 -18.18 0.07
CA VAL A 119 1.96 -16.90 -0.64
C VAL A 119 0.53 -16.35 -0.58
N ARG A 120 -0.51 -17.19 -0.62
CA ARG A 120 -1.89 -16.77 -0.37
C ARG A 120 -2.07 -16.13 1.00
N ALA A 121 -1.52 -16.78 2.04
CA ALA A 121 -1.58 -16.24 3.41
C ALA A 121 -0.87 -14.89 3.52
N LEU A 122 0.32 -14.77 2.90
CA LEU A 122 1.07 -13.52 2.83
C LEU A 122 0.26 -12.43 2.11
N ALA A 123 -0.25 -12.71 0.91
CA ALA A 123 -1.02 -11.76 0.11
C ALA A 123 -2.26 -11.23 0.86
N ALA A 124 -3.00 -12.12 1.51
CA ALA A 124 -4.17 -11.73 2.31
C ALA A 124 -3.77 -10.82 3.49
N ARG A 125 -2.62 -11.08 4.14
CA ARG A 125 -2.17 -10.28 5.29
C ARG A 125 -1.63 -8.92 4.85
N VAL A 126 -0.94 -8.86 3.73
CA VAL A 126 -0.48 -7.62 3.09
C VAL A 126 -1.65 -6.69 2.76
N VAL A 127 -2.71 -7.21 2.14
CA VAL A 127 -3.91 -6.42 1.86
C VAL A 127 -4.53 -5.90 3.16
N ALA A 128 -4.57 -6.71 4.22
CA ALA A 128 -5.06 -6.26 5.52
C ALA A 128 -4.20 -5.13 6.13
N ALA A 129 -2.87 -5.13 5.92
CA ALA A 129 -1.97 -4.03 6.30
C ALA A 129 -2.31 -2.74 5.54
N CYS A 130 -2.46 -2.82 4.21
CA CYS A 130 -2.85 -1.68 3.39
C CYS A 130 -4.21 -1.11 3.79
N GLU A 131 -5.20 -1.97 4.06
CA GLU A 131 -6.53 -1.55 4.54
C GLU A 131 -6.47 -0.91 5.93
N GLN A 132 -5.59 -1.38 6.82
CA GLN A 132 -5.40 -0.72 8.12
C GLN A 132 -4.73 0.64 7.94
N GLY A 133 -3.73 0.77 7.05
CA GLY A 133 -3.13 2.05 6.69
C GLY A 133 -4.15 3.04 6.13
N GLN A 134 -5.08 2.58 5.28
CA GLN A 134 -6.19 3.40 4.80
C GLN A 134 -7.07 3.90 5.94
N ARG A 135 -7.47 3.04 6.89
CA ARG A 135 -8.27 3.45 8.05
C ARG A 135 -7.56 4.53 8.89
N VAL A 136 -6.23 4.43 9.03
CA VAL A 136 -5.42 5.44 9.72
C VAL A 136 -5.47 6.78 8.97
N ILE A 137 -5.35 6.77 7.65
CA ILE A 137 -5.43 7.99 6.82
C ILE A 137 -6.85 8.58 6.78
N ASP A 138 -7.88 7.76 6.86
CA ASP A 138 -9.26 8.23 6.89
C ASP A 138 -9.58 9.07 8.15
N GLU A 139 -8.77 9.00 9.23
CA GLU A 139 -8.89 9.83 10.44
C GLU A 139 -8.14 11.19 10.32
N LEU A 140 -7.44 11.46 9.22
CA LEU A 140 -6.53 12.60 9.10
C LEU A 140 -7.25 13.95 9.15
N ASP A 141 -8.46 14.06 8.62
CA ASP A 141 -9.25 15.28 8.67
C ASP A 141 -9.68 15.62 10.12
N GLU A 142 -10.13 14.64 10.90
CA GLU A 142 -10.48 14.80 12.30
C GLU A 142 -9.27 15.17 13.17
N LEU A 143 -8.10 14.57 12.90
CA LEU A 143 -6.84 14.93 13.57
C LEU A 143 -6.46 16.39 13.31
N VAL A 144 -6.58 16.87 12.08
CA VAL A 144 -6.26 18.25 11.72
C VAL A 144 -7.26 19.21 12.32
N GLU A 145 -8.57 18.91 12.35
CA GLU A 145 -9.60 19.74 12.96
C GLU A 145 -9.39 19.89 14.47
N THR A 146 -8.92 18.84 15.14
CA THR A 146 -8.62 18.84 16.59
C THR A 146 -7.22 19.34 16.94
N GLY A 147 -6.41 19.70 15.93
CA GLY A 147 -5.03 20.16 16.10
C GLY A 147 -4.12 19.09 16.68
N PHE A 148 -4.33 17.82 16.29
CA PHE A 148 -3.57 16.66 16.77
C PHE A 148 -3.62 16.49 18.29
N ALA A 149 -4.77 16.73 18.91
CA ALA A 149 -4.96 16.63 20.36
C ALA A 149 -6.26 15.91 20.72
N GLY A 150 -6.34 15.40 21.94
CA GLY A 150 -7.57 14.82 22.48
C GLY A 150 -7.69 13.31 22.34
N ARG A 151 -8.93 12.83 22.30
CA ARG A 151 -9.25 11.40 22.24
C ARG A 151 -8.96 10.81 20.86
N GLU A 152 -9.08 11.60 19.82
CA GLU A 152 -8.86 11.27 18.42
C GLU A 152 -7.41 10.80 18.23
N THR A 153 -6.47 11.52 18.82
CA THR A 153 -5.05 11.16 18.84
C THR A 153 -4.80 9.77 19.42
N SER A 154 -5.37 9.48 20.60
CA SER A 154 -5.19 8.16 21.24
C SER A 154 -5.80 7.04 20.41
N ARG A 155 -6.94 7.29 19.76
CA ARG A 155 -7.58 6.31 18.86
C ARG A 155 -6.71 6.01 17.66
N VAL A 156 -6.16 7.03 17.03
CA VAL A 156 -5.28 6.86 15.87
C VAL A 156 -3.96 6.16 16.27
N GLU A 157 -3.40 6.46 17.44
CA GLU A 157 -2.25 5.73 17.98
C GLU A 157 -2.53 4.23 18.14
N GLU A 158 -3.72 3.85 18.64
CA GLU A 158 -4.14 2.45 18.73
C GLU A 158 -4.24 1.80 17.34
N MET A 159 -4.78 2.52 16.36
CA MET A 159 -4.87 2.02 14.98
C MET A 159 -3.49 1.84 14.33
N ILE A 160 -2.54 2.73 14.61
CA ILE A 160 -1.14 2.60 14.14
C ILE A 160 -0.44 1.45 14.86
N ASN A 161 -0.70 1.23 16.15
CA ASN A 161 -0.16 0.07 16.88
C ASN A 161 -0.72 -1.26 16.31
N GLU A 162 -1.99 -1.29 15.90
CA GLU A 162 -2.57 -2.43 15.21
C GLU A 162 -1.90 -2.67 13.86
N LEU A 163 -1.63 -1.60 13.10
CA LEU A 163 -0.92 -1.69 11.83
C LEU A 163 0.48 -2.30 12.00
N GLY A 164 1.25 -1.89 13.00
CA GLY A 164 2.55 -2.52 13.32
C GLY A 164 2.46 -3.99 13.71
N ARG A 165 1.35 -4.42 14.36
CA ARG A 165 1.12 -5.86 14.62
C ARG A 165 0.85 -6.64 13.34
N ILE A 166 0.07 -6.06 12.42
CA ILE A 166 -0.23 -6.66 11.12
C ILE A 166 1.05 -6.79 10.28
N GLU A 167 1.90 -5.77 10.28
CA GLU A 167 3.19 -5.78 9.59
C GLU A 167 4.11 -6.88 10.17
N THR A 168 4.26 -6.97 11.48
CA THR A 168 5.05 -8.04 12.13
C THR A 168 4.56 -9.45 11.75
N GLU A 169 3.24 -9.67 11.69
CA GLU A 169 2.66 -10.93 11.21
C GLU A 169 2.93 -11.17 9.71
N THR A 170 2.99 -10.08 8.92
CA THR A 170 3.36 -10.15 7.49
C THR A 170 4.80 -10.60 7.33
N ASP A 171 5.72 -10.06 8.11
CA ASP A 171 7.13 -10.46 8.13
C ASP A 171 7.30 -11.96 8.45
N GLU A 172 6.56 -12.47 9.44
CA GLU A 172 6.57 -13.90 9.77
C GLU A 172 6.07 -14.77 8.61
N LEU A 173 5.04 -14.30 7.87
CA LEU A 173 4.52 -15.01 6.70
C LEU A 173 5.49 -14.94 5.52
N GLN A 174 6.14 -13.79 5.30
CA GLN A 174 7.17 -13.61 4.29
C GLN A 174 8.37 -14.52 4.52
N ASP A 175 8.88 -14.61 5.75
CA ASP A 175 9.97 -15.51 6.12
C ASP A 175 9.57 -16.98 5.91
N ARG A 176 8.35 -17.35 6.25
CA ARG A 176 7.81 -18.71 6.00
C ARG A 176 7.73 -19.03 4.51
N ALA A 177 7.22 -18.11 3.69
CA ALA A 177 7.14 -18.28 2.25
C ALA A 177 8.55 -18.40 1.63
N SER A 178 9.50 -17.56 2.05
CA SER A 178 10.89 -17.59 1.61
C SER A 178 11.58 -18.90 1.98
N ARG A 179 11.41 -19.41 3.20
CA ARG A 179 11.96 -20.73 3.60
C ARG A 179 11.38 -21.88 2.79
N THR A 180 10.07 -21.82 2.50
CA THR A 180 9.41 -22.83 1.66
C THR A 180 9.99 -22.80 0.25
N LEU A 181 10.16 -21.61 -0.33
CA LEU A 181 10.74 -21.41 -1.65
C LEU A 181 12.16 -21.99 -1.73
N PHE A 182 13.03 -21.67 -0.78
CA PHE A 182 14.40 -22.15 -0.76
C PHE A 182 14.49 -23.66 -0.52
N GLY A 183 13.48 -24.25 0.14
CA GLY A 183 13.37 -25.70 0.29
C GLY A 183 13.19 -26.46 -1.02
N ILE A 184 12.71 -25.79 -2.08
CA ILE A 184 12.45 -26.37 -3.41
C ILE A 184 13.26 -25.72 -4.54
N GLU A 185 14.27 -24.91 -4.22
CA GLU A 185 15.03 -24.09 -5.19
C GLU A 185 15.70 -24.91 -6.29
N GLN A 186 16.14 -26.14 -5.99
CA GLN A 186 16.78 -27.00 -6.97
C GLN A 186 15.83 -27.45 -8.08
N GLU A 187 14.53 -27.55 -7.77
CA GLU A 187 13.50 -27.91 -8.75
C GLU A 187 13.12 -26.71 -9.63
N LEU A 188 13.20 -25.51 -9.07
CA LEU A 188 12.75 -24.26 -9.70
C LEU A 188 13.84 -23.58 -10.53
N GLY A 189 15.10 -23.80 -10.20
CA GLY A 189 16.21 -23.14 -10.87
C GLY A 189 16.12 -21.60 -10.82
N VAL A 190 16.20 -20.95 -11.97
CA VAL A 190 16.17 -19.48 -12.05
C VAL A 190 14.83 -18.87 -11.58
N ALA A 191 13.74 -19.62 -11.65
CA ALA A 191 12.44 -19.13 -11.18
C ALA A 191 12.45 -18.79 -9.67
N THR A 192 13.32 -19.44 -8.89
CA THR A 192 13.52 -19.12 -7.46
C THR A 192 13.82 -17.64 -7.24
N VAL A 193 14.68 -17.04 -8.08
CA VAL A 193 15.06 -15.62 -7.93
C VAL A 193 13.86 -14.70 -8.13
N TYR A 194 13.04 -14.96 -9.13
CA TYR A 194 11.87 -14.13 -9.43
C TYR A 194 10.74 -14.34 -8.42
N LEU A 195 10.49 -15.58 -7.98
CA LEU A 195 9.52 -15.87 -6.92
C LEU A 195 9.94 -15.23 -5.59
N HIS A 196 11.24 -15.27 -5.27
CA HIS A 196 11.74 -14.59 -4.07
C HIS A 196 11.55 -13.08 -4.16
N GLN A 197 11.80 -12.48 -5.32
CA GLN A 197 11.54 -11.05 -5.53
C GLN A 197 10.06 -10.70 -5.33
N ILE A 198 9.13 -11.50 -5.84
CA ILE A 198 7.69 -11.30 -5.61
C ILE A 198 7.37 -11.40 -4.11
N ILE A 199 7.95 -12.38 -3.39
CA ILE A 199 7.73 -12.53 -1.95
C ILE A 199 8.27 -11.31 -1.18
N LEU A 200 9.44 -10.76 -1.57
CA LEU A 200 9.98 -9.55 -0.96
C LEU A 200 9.08 -8.34 -1.23
N TRP A 201 8.67 -8.12 -2.47
CA TRP A 201 7.77 -7.02 -2.83
C TRP A 201 6.39 -7.13 -2.16
N LEU A 202 5.88 -8.35 -1.90
CA LEU A 202 4.68 -8.51 -1.09
C LEU A 202 4.88 -7.99 0.34
N GLY A 203 6.04 -8.24 0.97
CA GLY A 203 6.39 -7.67 2.27
C GLY A 203 6.49 -6.14 2.22
N ASP A 204 7.16 -5.60 1.20
CA ASP A 204 7.33 -4.15 1.02
C ASP A 204 5.99 -3.39 1.01
N LEU A 205 4.89 -4.00 0.53
CA LEU A 205 3.56 -3.37 0.58
C LEU A 205 3.08 -3.12 2.02
N ALA A 206 3.33 -4.06 2.94
CA ALA A 206 3.00 -3.89 4.35
C ALA A 206 3.91 -2.85 5.02
N ASP A 207 5.20 -2.83 4.67
CA ASP A 207 6.17 -1.83 5.12
C ASP A 207 5.77 -0.42 4.70
N TYR A 208 5.30 -0.24 3.46
CA TYR A 208 4.81 1.07 2.99
C TYR A 208 3.53 1.49 3.73
N ALA A 209 2.60 0.57 3.98
CA ALA A 209 1.42 0.86 4.78
C ALA A 209 1.81 1.26 6.22
N GLU A 210 2.76 0.55 6.85
CA GLU A 210 3.29 0.91 8.18
C GLU A 210 3.99 2.28 8.16
N ARG A 211 4.75 2.58 7.11
CA ARG A 211 5.41 3.87 6.93
C ARG A 211 4.41 5.02 6.89
N VAL A 212 3.26 4.85 6.23
CA VAL A 212 2.15 5.83 6.25
C VAL A 212 1.70 6.09 7.70
N GLY A 213 1.43 5.03 8.48
CA GLY A 213 1.05 5.14 9.89
C GLY A 213 2.12 5.82 10.75
N ASN A 214 3.38 5.43 10.57
CA ASN A 214 4.50 5.99 11.33
C ASN A 214 4.73 7.48 11.02
N ARG A 215 4.46 7.95 9.78
CA ARG A 215 4.48 9.40 9.47
C ARG A 215 3.40 10.15 10.23
N LEU A 216 2.18 9.61 10.32
CA LEU A 216 1.13 10.20 11.15
C LEU A 216 1.52 10.23 12.64
N ARG A 217 2.12 9.16 13.16
CA ARG A 217 2.60 9.11 14.55
C ARG A 217 3.56 10.25 14.89
N LEU A 218 4.45 10.61 13.96
CA LEU A 218 5.38 11.73 14.15
C LEU A 218 4.64 13.07 14.28
N LEU A 219 3.55 13.26 13.55
CA LEU A 219 2.72 14.48 13.64
C LEU A 219 1.94 14.58 14.95
N ILE A 220 1.50 13.44 15.47
CA ILE A 220 0.78 13.34 16.75
C ILE A 220 1.71 13.62 17.93
N ALA A 221 2.99 13.27 17.83
CA ALA A 221 3.97 13.40 18.92
C ALA A 221 4.51 14.81 19.13
N HIS A 222 4.15 15.79 18.29
CA HIS A 222 4.58 17.19 18.36
C HIS A 222 3.45 18.11 18.79
#